data_1d9ef1829d12692796cda781c1f5338f
#
_entry.id   1d9ef1829d12692796cda781c1f5338f
#
_cell.length_a   1.000
_cell.length_b   1.000
_cell.length_c   1.000
_cell.angle_alpha   90.00
_cell.angle_beta   90.00
_cell.angle_gamma   90.00
#
_symmetry.space_group_name_H-M   'P 1'
#
loop_
_entity.id
_entity.type
_entity.pdbx_description
1 polymer ?
#
loop_
_entity_poly.entity_id
_entity_poly.type
_entity_poly.pdbx_seq_one_letter_code
_entity_poly.pdbx_strand_id
1 'polypeptide(L)'
;MKLSLLSCLLLLSISSISCNANYQTNNLIKKLIKSRKSAGNPKSWDGLYSPVYVGSQEGLMEADKIEALPGQPAGEVNFNQYAGYVTVDPKAGRALFYYFVEANNSSSNPLVLSLHGGPGGCSAFGYGALQELGPFRVGNDNKTLIPNDYAWNNAANVLFLETPLGTGFSYSNTSSDYHTVGDEITAQDSYAFLVNWLERFPQYKDSDFFITGETDAGHYAPELAYTILSNNNITNQTKINLKGVAIGNPWIDDNTNLLAIFDTLWTHALNSDETNAGIHKYCNLTDFGGDQSEVCGEYLNQAFEEVGDDIDLSNIYAPICKTSQDSQPKSVSTASVDDVDPCSYTYVEGYLNLPEVQAALHVKPTKWSACSGDTDGFFSVTSSRYALHILNLPIKTPWRAWYSNIREVGGYVVGYEGLTFATVRGAGIMVPSNQPQRALTLISSFLEGKHPPSLH
;
A
#
# COMPACT_ATOMS: atom_id res chain seq x y z
N MET A 1 -32.06 48.13 -20.04
CA MET A 1 -31.53 47.04 -20.80
C MET A 1 -30.04 46.82 -20.45
N LYS A 2 -29.78 46.41 -19.19
CA LYS A 2 -28.43 46.06 -18.69
C LYS A 2 -28.61 45.24 -17.39
N LEU A 3 -29.29 44.09 -17.46
CA LEU A 3 -29.46 43.19 -16.30
C LEU A 3 -29.54 41.71 -16.71
N SER A 4 -28.87 41.30 -17.79
CA SER A 4 -28.94 39.91 -18.24
C SER A 4 -27.59 39.26 -18.51
N LEU A 5 -26.47 39.90 -18.16
CA LEU A 5 -25.13 39.30 -18.34
C LEU A 5 -24.41 38.87 -17.03
N LEU A 6 -24.98 39.20 -15.87
CA LEU A 6 -24.37 38.77 -14.59
C LEU A 6 -24.95 37.44 -14.05
N SER A 7 -26.08 36.98 -14.58
CA SER A 7 -26.71 35.72 -14.15
C SER A 7 -26.17 34.49 -14.88
N CYS A 8 -25.48 34.64 -16.00
CA CYS A 8 -24.86 33.52 -16.72
C CYS A 8 -23.42 33.17 -16.28
N LEU A 9 -22.75 34.07 -15.52
CA LEU A 9 -21.40 33.83 -15.04
C LEU A 9 -21.36 33.21 -13.64
N LEU A 10 -22.47 33.11 -12.93
CA LEU A 10 -22.56 32.43 -11.64
C LEU A 10 -23.08 30.98 -11.74
N LEU A 11 -23.55 30.56 -12.91
CA LEU A 11 -23.98 29.16 -13.16
C LEU A 11 -22.88 28.27 -13.80
N LEU A 12 -21.74 28.85 -14.12
CA LEU A 12 -20.58 28.13 -14.69
C LEU A 12 -19.50 27.78 -13.65
N SER A 13 -19.71 28.09 -12.37
CA SER A 13 -18.75 27.79 -11.29
C SER A 13 -19.22 26.73 -10.28
N ILE A 14 -20.35 26.05 -10.52
CA ILE A 14 -20.86 24.99 -9.64
C ILE A 14 -21.00 23.64 -10.35
N SER A 15 -20.60 23.54 -11.59
CA SER A 15 -20.64 22.26 -12.34
C SER A 15 -19.25 21.74 -12.67
N SER A 16 -18.46 21.39 -11.67
CA SER A 16 -17.32 20.51 -11.91
C SER A 16 -16.59 20.16 -10.61
N ILE A 17 -17.20 19.36 -9.76
CA ILE A 17 -16.48 18.36 -8.95
C ILE A 17 -17.47 17.21 -8.75
N SER A 18 -17.91 16.59 -9.82
CA SER A 18 -18.18 15.17 -9.82
C SER A 18 -16.91 14.52 -10.38
N CYS A 19 -16.03 14.13 -9.49
CA CYS A 19 -14.90 13.27 -9.83
C CYS A 19 -15.50 11.95 -10.27
N ASN A 20 -15.65 11.74 -11.58
CA ASN A 20 -16.03 10.46 -12.16
C ASN A 20 -14.85 9.52 -11.95
N ALA A 21 -14.97 8.61 -11.00
CA ALA A 21 -13.95 7.61 -10.68
C ALA A 21 -13.50 6.84 -11.96
N ASN A 22 -14.42 6.52 -12.87
CA ASN A 22 -14.12 5.80 -14.11
C ASN A 22 -13.36 6.62 -15.17
N TYR A 23 -13.59 7.92 -15.28
CA TYR A 23 -12.79 8.76 -16.17
C TYR A 23 -11.34 8.84 -15.66
N GLN A 24 -11.15 8.78 -14.34
CA GLN A 24 -9.84 8.69 -13.71
C GLN A 24 -9.18 7.35 -14.01
N THR A 25 -9.88 6.22 -13.90
CA THR A 25 -9.36 4.86 -14.09
C THR A 25 -8.82 4.63 -15.51
N ASN A 26 -9.54 5.02 -16.55
CA ASN A 26 -9.09 4.90 -17.95
C ASN A 26 -7.86 5.78 -18.25
N ASN A 27 -7.79 6.99 -17.69
CA ASN A 27 -6.61 7.84 -17.79
C ASN A 27 -5.42 7.27 -17.01
N LEU A 28 -5.71 6.47 -16.00
CA LEU A 28 -4.80 5.84 -15.10
C LEU A 28 -3.96 4.76 -15.77
N ILE A 29 -4.58 3.77 -16.38
CA ILE A 29 -3.89 2.72 -17.13
C ILE A 29 -3.07 3.35 -18.25
N LYS A 30 -3.63 4.33 -18.98
CA LYS A 30 -2.88 5.07 -20.01
C LYS A 30 -1.67 5.83 -19.42
N LYS A 31 -1.80 6.40 -18.22
CA LYS A 31 -0.68 7.07 -17.52
C LYS A 31 0.36 6.07 -17.02
N LEU A 32 -0.07 4.92 -16.44
CA LEU A 32 0.81 3.83 -16.04
C LEU A 32 1.65 3.29 -17.19
N ILE A 33 1.01 2.93 -18.28
CA ILE A 33 1.67 2.48 -19.50
C ILE A 33 2.66 3.55 -19.98
N LYS A 34 2.30 4.83 -19.91
CA LYS A 34 3.15 5.92 -20.36
C LYS A 34 4.31 6.22 -19.40
N SER A 35 4.11 6.14 -18.09
CA SER A 35 5.16 6.39 -17.09
C SER A 35 6.24 5.31 -17.14
N ARG A 36 5.87 4.06 -17.36
CA ARG A 36 6.82 2.94 -17.46
C ARG A 36 7.58 2.92 -18.78
N LYS A 37 7.00 3.39 -19.89
CA LYS A 37 7.72 3.61 -21.17
C LYS A 37 8.83 4.67 -21.07
N SER A 38 8.74 5.62 -20.13
CA SER A 38 9.77 6.63 -19.92
C SER A 38 10.91 6.16 -19.00
N ALA A 39 10.74 5.06 -18.28
CA ALA A 39 11.81 4.39 -17.56
C ALA A 39 12.69 3.67 -18.60
N GLY A 40 13.87 4.23 -18.89
CA GLY A 40 14.83 3.65 -19.83
C GLY A 40 15.22 2.21 -19.44
N ASN A 41 15.79 1.45 -20.39
CA ASN A 41 16.29 0.10 -20.16
C ASN A 41 17.02 0.02 -18.83
N PRO A 42 16.63 -0.88 -17.92
CA PRO A 42 17.29 -1.00 -16.63
C PRO A 42 18.75 -1.35 -16.86
N LYS A 43 19.65 -0.48 -16.42
CA LYS A 43 21.05 -0.85 -16.21
C LYS A 43 21.02 -1.97 -15.17
N SER A 44 21.83 -3.01 -15.35
CA SER A 44 21.96 -4.06 -14.35
C SER A 44 22.41 -3.44 -13.02
N TRP A 45 21.45 -3.23 -12.10
CA TRP A 45 21.72 -2.74 -10.76
C TRP A 45 22.23 -3.91 -9.90
N ASP A 46 23.33 -3.71 -9.18
CA ASP A 46 23.98 -4.73 -8.37
C ASP A 46 23.51 -4.73 -6.89
N GLY A 47 22.57 -3.88 -6.55
CA GLY A 47 22.03 -3.73 -5.20
C GLY A 47 22.95 -3.04 -4.20
N LEU A 48 24.14 -2.57 -4.65
CA LEU A 48 25.11 -1.92 -3.78
C LEU A 48 24.79 -0.43 -3.66
N TYR A 49 24.72 0.06 -2.43
CA TYR A 49 24.49 1.46 -2.13
C TYR A 49 25.38 1.96 -0.99
N SER A 50 26.10 3.04 -1.24
CA SER A 50 26.97 3.72 -0.27
C SER A 50 27.07 5.20 -0.58
N PRO A 51 27.20 6.08 0.43
CA PRO A 51 27.14 5.90 1.86
C PRO A 51 25.74 6.07 2.41
N VAL A 52 25.44 5.45 3.53
CA VAL A 52 24.10 5.44 4.09
C VAL A 52 23.96 6.14 5.43
N TYR A 53 25.05 6.42 6.16
CA TYR A 53 24.96 7.21 7.39
C TYR A 53 24.90 8.71 7.09
N VAL A 54 23.83 9.37 7.56
CA VAL A 54 23.54 10.78 7.22
C VAL A 54 23.76 11.74 8.39
N GLY A 55 24.21 11.25 9.54
CA GLY A 55 24.50 12.06 10.73
C GLY A 55 24.11 11.37 12.04
N SER A 56 24.36 12.03 13.18
CA SER A 56 24.00 11.51 14.49
C SER A 56 22.49 11.33 14.62
N GLN A 57 22.08 10.20 15.16
CA GLN A 57 20.69 9.87 15.49
C GLN A 57 20.43 9.95 17.01
N GLU A 58 21.42 10.35 17.80
CA GLU A 58 21.34 10.43 19.27
C GLU A 58 20.25 11.41 19.71
N GLY A 59 19.41 10.97 20.65
CA GLY A 59 18.30 11.76 21.21
C GLY A 59 17.08 11.91 20.29
N LEU A 60 17.16 11.50 19.02
CA LEU A 60 16.03 11.66 18.10
C LEU A 60 14.90 10.66 18.37
N MET A 61 15.17 9.50 18.94
CA MET A 61 14.12 8.57 19.36
C MET A 61 13.15 9.22 20.35
N GLU A 62 13.67 9.87 21.38
CA GLU A 62 12.84 10.57 22.38
C GLU A 62 12.12 11.78 21.78
N ALA A 63 12.74 12.46 20.83
CA ALA A 63 12.12 13.59 20.14
C ALA A 63 10.97 13.18 19.22
N ASP A 64 11.01 11.94 18.68
CA ASP A 64 9.97 11.39 17.79
C ASP A 64 8.83 10.70 18.57
N LYS A 65 8.94 10.58 19.91
CA LYS A 65 7.92 9.93 20.72
C LYS A 65 6.61 10.70 20.70
N ILE A 66 5.52 9.98 20.46
CA ILE A 66 4.16 10.51 20.51
C ILE A 66 3.53 10.09 21.83
N GLU A 67 3.14 11.07 22.66
CA GLU A 67 2.43 10.79 23.92
C GLU A 67 1.00 10.31 23.65
N ALA A 68 0.28 10.99 22.76
CA ALA A 68 -1.03 10.59 22.29
C ALA A 68 -1.36 11.26 20.97
N LEU A 69 -1.98 10.53 20.05
CA LEU A 69 -2.58 11.13 18.85
C LEU A 69 -3.91 11.82 19.21
N PRO A 70 -4.22 12.98 18.62
CA PRO A 70 -5.54 13.61 18.80
C PRO A 70 -6.67 12.63 18.45
N GLY A 71 -7.71 12.60 19.29
CA GLY A 71 -8.84 11.68 19.11
C GLY A 71 -8.58 10.23 19.56
N GLN A 72 -7.39 9.90 20.04
CA GLN A 72 -7.10 8.60 20.64
C GLN A 72 -8.01 8.36 21.84
N PRO A 73 -8.49 7.12 22.06
CA PRO A 73 -9.32 6.78 23.23
C PRO A 73 -8.68 7.22 24.54
N ALA A 74 -9.51 7.70 25.48
CA ALA A 74 -9.05 8.07 26.80
C ALA A 74 -8.54 6.85 27.56
N GLY A 75 -7.32 6.93 28.07
CA GLY A 75 -6.62 5.85 28.78
C GLY A 75 -5.25 5.62 28.19
N GLU A 76 -4.41 4.90 28.94
CA GLU A 76 -3.09 4.52 28.45
C GLU A 76 -3.23 3.38 27.42
N VAL A 77 -2.65 3.60 26.24
CA VAL A 77 -2.37 2.49 25.34
C VAL A 77 -1.17 1.71 25.88
N ASN A 78 -1.14 0.42 25.63
CA ASN A 78 -0.11 -0.49 26.18
C ASN A 78 1.12 -0.64 25.25
N PHE A 79 1.35 0.33 24.37
CA PHE A 79 2.46 0.37 23.43
C PHE A 79 2.97 1.82 23.29
N ASN A 80 4.24 1.96 22.95
CA ASN A 80 4.79 3.26 22.55
C ASN A 80 4.57 3.49 21.05
N GLN A 81 4.49 4.74 20.67
CA GLN A 81 4.35 5.18 19.28
C GLN A 81 5.29 6.35 19.00
N TYR A 82 5.81 6.40 17.79
CA TYR A 82 6.79 7.38 17.36
C TYR A 82 6.48 7.81 15.93
N ALA A 83 6.75 9.07 15.60
CA ALA A 83 6.72 9.57 14.24
C ALA A 83 7.76 10.66 14.02
N GLY A 84 8.29 10.72 12.82
CA GLY A 84 9.30 11.72 12.48
C GLY A 84 9.89 11.49 11.10
N TYR A 85 10.99 12.19 10.85
CA TYR A 85 11.70 12.11 9.59
C TYR A 85 13.09 11.51 9.76
N VAL A 86 13.49 10.67 8.80
CA VAL A 86 14.88 10.28 8.62
C VAL A 86 15.37 10.86 7.28
N THR A 87 16.44 11.64 7.34
CA THR A 87 17.12 12.12 6.13
C THR A 87 17.76 10.93 5.42
N VAL A 88 17.55 10.83 4.11
CA VAL A 88 18.15 9.79 3.26
C VAL A 88 19.17 10.35 2.29
N ASP A 89 19.01 11.61 1.87
CA ASP A 89 20.00 12.38 1.10
C ASP A 89 20.12 13.80 1.66
N PRO A 90 21.18 14.09 2.44
CA PRO A 90 21.38 15.42 3.01
C PRO A 90 21.74 16.50 1.98
N LYS A 91 22.26 16.13 0.80
CA LYS A 91 22.61 17.09 -0.26
C LYS A 91 21.35 17.58 -0.99
N ALA A 92 20.45 16.67 -1.30
CA ALA A 92 19.16 16.99 -1.89
C ALA A 92 18.15 17.53 -0.85
N GLY A 93 18.40 17.29 0.43
CA GLY A 93 17.47 17.58 1.53
C GLY A 93 16.25 16.66 1.47
N ARG A 94 16.47 15.41 1.05
CA ARG A 94 15.44 14.37 0.96
C ARG A 94 15.30 13.64 2.28
N ALA A 95 14.05 13.54 2.78
CA ALA A 95 13.72 12.90 4.03
C ALA A 95 12.42 12.09 3.91
N LEU A 96 12.44 10.88 4.45
CA LEU A 96 11.28 10.02 4.50
C LEU A 96 10.63 10.07 5.87
N PHE A 97 9.30 10.17 5.88
CA PHE A 97 8.48 10.14 7.07
C PHE A 97 8.19 8.69 7.48
N TYR A 98 8.12 8.46 8.77
CA TYR A 98 7.70 7.18 9.33
C TYR A 98 6.74 7.36 10.50
N TYR A 99 5.90 6.35 10.71
CA TYR A 99 5.17 6.11 11.94
C TYR A 99 5.54 4.72 12.46
N PHE A 100 5.87 4.62 13.74
CA PHE A 100 6.30 3.38 14.36
C PHE A 100 5.47 3.08 15.60
N VAL A 101 4.98 1.85 15.70
CA VAL A 101 4.25 1.35 16.87
C VAL A 101 4.89 0.09 17.40
N GLU A 102 5.14 0.09 18.69
CA GLU A 102 5.68 -1.08 19.38
C GLU A 102 4.59 -2.11 19.68
N ALA A 103 4.99 -3.37 19.75
CA ALA A 103 4.17 -4.42 20.34
C ALA A 103 4.20 -4.33 21.88
N ASN A 104 3.22 -4.93 22.55
CA ASN A 104 3.19 -5.01 24.02
C ASN A 104 4.47 -5.55 24.64
N ASN A 105 5.14 -6.50 23.99
CA ASN A 105 6.43 -7.07 24.39
C ASN A 105 7.47 -6.76 23.31
N SER A 106 7.77 -5.49 23.11
CA SER A 106 8.59 -4.99 21.99
C SER A 106 9.95 -5.71 21.87
N SER A 107 10.59 -6.05 22.99
CA SER A 107 11.90 -6.71 23.00
C SER A 107 11.92 -8.16 22.50
N SER A 108 10.78 -8.83 22.47
CA SER A 108 10.67 -10.25 22.06
C SER A 108 9.98 -10.43 20.71
N ASN A 109 9.34 -9.37 20.20
CA ASN A 109 8.63 -9.41 18.94
C ASN A 109 9.52 -8.96 17.78
N PRO A 110 9.32 -9.52 16.57
CA PRO A 110 10.05 -9.12 15.39
C PRO A 110 9.74 -7.67 15.00
N LEU A 111 10.62 -7.08 14.18
CA LEU A 111 10.41 -5.79 13.54
C LEU A 111 9.88 -6.02 12.13
N VAL A 112 8.75 -5.40 11.81
CA VAL A 112 8.11 -5.44 10.50
C VAL A 112 8.13 -4.04 9.89
N LEU A 113 8.74 -3.91 8.72
CA LEU A 113 8.60 -2.75 7.86
C LEU A 113 7.37 -2.92 7.00
N SER A 114 6.43 -2.00 7.07
CA SER A 114 5.24 -1.95 6.22
C SER A 114 5.42 -0.90 5.13
N LEU A 115 5.37 -1.37 3.88
CA LEU A 115 5.38 -0.56 2.67
C LEU A 115 4.00 -0.60 2.04
N HIS A 116 3.58 0.48 1.42
CA HIS A 116 2.34 0.53 0.67
C HIS A 116 2.63 1.03 -0.74
N GLY A 117 2.06 0.39 -1.72
CA GLY A 117 2.22 0.74 -3.13
C GLY A 117 1.01 1.48 -3.66
N GLY A 118 1.16 1.90 -4.86
CA GLY A 118 0.21 2.59 -5.73
C GLY A 118 1.03 3.38 -6.73
N PRO A 119 0.65 3.50 -8.02
CA PRO A 119 1.46 4.24 -8.98
C PRO A 119 1.75 5.65 -8.48
N GLY A 120 3.05 5.92 -8.23
CA GLY A 120 3.49 7.12 -7.55
C GLY A 120 3.61 7.01 -6.04
N GLY A 121 3.23 5.87 -5.43
CA GLY A 121 3.29 5.61 -4.00
C GLY A 121 2.05 6.09 -3.22
N CYS A 122 1.44 5.18 -2.48
CA CYS A 122 0.39 5.51 -1.52
C CYS A 122 0.91 5.39 -0.08
N SER A 123 0.30 6.11 0.83
CA SER A 123 0.77 6.27 2.19
C SER A 123 0.64 4.98 3.01
N ALA A 124 1.76 4.40 3.41
CA ALA A 124 1.80 3.31 4.38
C ALA A 124 1.25 3.75 5.75
N PHE A 125 1.43 5.01 6.13
CA PHE A 125 0.85 5.56 7.34
C PHE A 125 -0.66 5.78 7.20
N GLY A 126 -1.10 6.53 6.17
CA GLY A 126 -2.51 6.86 6.02
C GLY A 126 -3.38 5.64 5.78
N TYR A 127 -3.07 4.82 4.79
CA TYR A 127 -3.83 3.60 4.51
C TYR A 127 -3.38 2.45 5.41
N GLY A 128 -2.10 2.10 5.40
CA GLY A 128 -1.62 0.97 6.17
C GLY A 128 -1.90 1.11 7.67
N ALA A 129 -1.48 2.20 8.34
CA ALA A 129 -1.65 2.32 9.77
C ALA A 129 -3.05 2.77 10.20
N LEU A 130 -3.70 3.70 9.49
CA LEU A 130 -4.96 4.31 9.96
C LEU A 130 -6.22 3.73 9.32
N GLN A 131 -6.06 2.84 8.33
CA GLN A 131 -7.20 2.20 7.66
C GLN A 131 -7.13 0.66 7.69
N GLU A 132 -5.93 0.06 7.76
CA GLU A 132 -5.77 -1.37 7.57
C GLU A 132 -5.24 -2.10 8.80
N LEU A 133 -3.95 -1.96 9.10
CA LEU A 133 -3.24 -2.87 9.98
C LEU A 133 -2.66 -2.23 11.25
N GLY A 134 -2.79 -0.92 11.40
CA GLY A 134 -2.32 -0.24 12.60
C GLY A 134 -3.32 -0.28 13.76
N PRO A 135 -2.93 0.31 14.91
CA PRO A 135 -3.67 0.20 16.15
C PRO A 135 -5.00 0.96 16.18
N PHE A 136 -5.18 1.90 15.26
CA PHE A 136 -6.35 2.75 15.21
C PHE A 136 -6.92 2.85 13.80
N ARG A 137 -8.22 3.12 13.74
CA ARG A 137 -8.95 3.53 12.53
C ARG A 137 -9.55 4.90 12.74
N VAL A 138 -9.60 5.71 11.69
CA VAL A 138 -10.22 7.03 11.77
C VAL A 138 -11.74 6.90 11.67
N GLY A 139 -12.44 7.50 12.63
CA GLY A 139 -13.90 7.58 12.62
C GLY A 139 -14.45 8.52 11.54
N ASN A 140 -15.73 8.39 11.24
CA ASN A 140 -16.43 9.18 10.21
C ASN A 140 -16.60 10.68 10.52
N ASP A 141 -16.17 11.11 11.72
CA ASP A 141 -16.08 12.51 12.12
C ASP A 141 -14.73 13.16 11.76
N ASN A 142 -13.79 12.39 11.16
CA ASN A 142 -12.43 12.79 10.81
C ASN A 142 -11.57 13.23 12.01
N LYS A 143 -11.92 12.81 13.22
CA LYS A 143 -11.29 13.26 14.48
C LYS A 143 -11.07 12.14 15.49
N THR A 144 -12.04 11.26 15.63
CA THR A 144 -11.99 10.17 16.60
C THR A 144 -11.16 9.01 16.06
N LEU A 145 -10.28 8.45 16.91
CA LEU A 145 -9.56 7.23 16.62
C LEU A 145 -10.23 6.05 17.32
N ILE A 146 -10.59 5.03 16.55
CA ILE A 146 -11.26 3.81 17.00
C ILE A 146 -10.20 2.71 17.13
N PRO A 147 -10.09 2.00 18.26
CA PRO A 147 -9.14 0.90 18.41
C PRO A 147 -9.38 -0.21 17.39
N ASN A 148 -8.30 -0.80 16.89
CA ASN A 148 -8.33 -1.96 16.01
C ASN A 148 -7.85 -3.21 16.77
N ASP A 149 -8.77 -4.10 17.11
CA ASP A 149 -8.47 -5.34 17.85
C ASP A 149 -7.56 -6.30 17.06
N TYR A 150 -7.53 -6.16 15.74
CA TYR A 150 -6.73 -6.98 14.83
C TYR A 150 -5.46 -6.28 14.33
N ALA A 151 -5.02 -5.25 15.05
CA ALA A 151 -3.81 -4.52 14.70
C ALA A 151 -2.57 -5.43 14.70
N TRP A 152 -1.68 -5.21 13.74
CA TRP A 152 -0.49 -6.05 13.60
C TRP A 152 0.54 -5.84 14.71
N ASN A 153 0.47 -4.73 15.45
CA ASN A 153 1.29 -4.57 16.65
C ASN A 153 0.89 -5.53 17.80
N ASN A 154 -0.16 -6.33 17.65
CA ASN A 154 -0.40 -7.51 18.48
C ASN A 154 0.59 -8.65 18.22
N ALA A 155 1.27 -8.67 17.07
CA ALA A 155 2.17 -9.74 16.65
C ALA A 155 3.62 -9.28 16.41
N ALA A 156 3.87 -8.00 16.16
CA ALA A 156 5.17 -7.45 15.79
C ALA A 156 5.31 -5.97 16.17
N ASN A 157 6.54 -5.46 16.20
CA ASN A 157 6.79 -4.02 16.17
C ASN A 157 6.64 -3.55 14.71
N VAL A 158 5.78 -2.59 14.43
CA VAL A 158 5.43 -2.22 13.05
C VAL A 158 5.90 -0.83 12.70
N LEU A 159 6.74 -0.74 11.68
CA LEU A 159 7.31 0.48 11.13
C LEU A 159 6.65 0.79 9.79
N PHE A 160 5.83 1.81 9.74
CA PHE A 160 5.17 2.30 8.52
C PHE A 160 6.05 3.36 7.88
N LEU A 161 6.52 3.11 6.67
CA LEU A 161 7.40 4.02 5.94
C LEU A 161 6.67 4.64 4.75
N GLU A 162 6.61 5.96 4.70
CA GLU A 162 6.09 6.67 3.54
C GLU A 162 7.17 6.77 2.45
N THR A 163 7.10 5.86 1.51
CA THR A 163 7.98 5.72 0.35
C THR A 163 7.14 5.26 -0.86
N PRO A 164 7.49 5.65 -2.09
CA PRO A 164 8.60 6.51 -2.53
C PRO A 164 8.48 7.98 -2.10
N LEU A 165 9.51 8.77 -2.43
CA LEU A 165 9.53 10.22 -2.21
C LEU A 165 8.26 10.90 -2.78
N GLY A 166 7.69 11.82 -2.01
CA GLY A 166 6.46 12.54 -2.36
C GLY A 166 5.19 11.86 -1.88
N THR A 167 5.29 10.65 -1.31
CA THR A 167 4.18 9.96 -0.65
C THR A 167 3.93 10.57 0.71
N GLY A 168 2.68 10.87 1.02
CA GLY A 168 2.25 11.38 2.31
C GLY A 168 3.05 12.59 2.79
N PHE A 169 3.76 12.46 3.90
CA PHE A 169 4.59 13.51 4.47
C PHE A 169 6.05 13.50 4.01
N SER A 170 6.49 12.49 3.27
CA SER A 170 7.88 12.40 2.76
C SER A 170 8.17 13.48 1.72
N TYR A 171 9.34 14.12 1.82
CA TYR A 171 9.67 15.29 1.00
C TYR A 171 11.13 15.35 0.56
N SER A 172 11.40 16.17 -0.47
CA SER A 172 12.73 16.69 -0.84
C SER A 172 12.72 18.20 -0.98
N ASN A 173 13.85 18.84 -0.65
CA ASN A 173 14.08 20.26 -0.94
C ASN A 173 14.50 20.49 -2.39
N THR A 174 14.73 19.42 -3.16
CA THR A 174 15.16 19.44 -4.57
C THR A 174 13.99 19.01 -5.46
N SER A 175 13.44 19.95 -6.21
CA SER A 175 12.23 19.70 -7.01
C SER A 175 12.42 18.66 -8.13
N SER A 176 13.64 18.51 -8.66
CA SER A 176 13.92 17.48 -9.68
C SER A 176 13.77 16.06 -9.17
N ASP A 177 13.92 15.83 -7.86
CA ASP A 177 13.81 14.50 -7.26
C ASP A 177 12.43 13.88 -7.51
N TYR A 178 11.37 14.69 -7.46
CA TYR A 178 10.00 14.24 -7.71
C TYR A 178 9.74 13.74 -9.14
N HIS A 179 10.66 14.01 -10.07
CA HIS A 179 10.58 13.58 -11.47
C HIS A 179 11.48 12.39 -11.79
N THR A 180 12.39 12.04 -10.87
CA THR A 180 13.41 11.00 -11.06
C THR A 180 13.18 9.79 -10.14
N VAL A 181 12.13 9.80 -9.35
CA VAL A 181 11.75 8.68 -8.50
C VAL A 181 11.48 7.44 -9.36
N GLY A 182 12.01 6.30 -8.93
CA GLY A 182 11.83 4.99 -9.54
C GLY A 182 12.25 3.91 -8.56
N ASP A 183 12.11 2.66 -8.97
CA ASP A 183 12.26 1.50 -8.09
C ASP A 183 13.64 1.47 -7.44
N GLU A 184 14.72 1.66 -8.20
CA GLU A 184 16.10 1.68 -7.70
C GLU A 184 16.32 2.78 -6.64
N ILE A 185 15.88 4.01 -6.90
CA ILE A 185 16.01 5.12 -5.94
C ILE A 185 15.18 4.86 -4.69
N THR A 186 13.98 4.32 -4.86
CA THR A 186 13.10 3.94 -3.75
C THR A 186 13.75 2.89 -2.84
N ALA A 187 14.39 1.88 -3.42
CA ALA A 187 15.12 0.85 -2.65
C ALA A 187 16.35 1.43 -1.94
N GLN A 188 17.11 2.30 -2.60
CA GLN A 188 18.28 2.99 -2.02
C GLN A 188 17.89 3.90 -0.86
N ASP A 189 16.86 4.72 -1.03
CA ASP A 189 16.35 5.64 -0.01
C ASP A 189 15.79 4.86 1.18
N SER A 190 15.03 3.78 0.93
CA SER A 190 14.49 2.91 1.98
C SER A 190 15.59 2.19 2.75
N TYR A 191 16.67 1.78 2.07
CA TYR A 191 17.85 1.19 2.75
C TYR A 191 18.59 2.22 3.59
N ALA A 192 18.85 3.43 3.05
CA ALA A 192 19.45 4.53 3.81
C ALA A 192 18.58 4.91 5.02
N PHE A 193 17.26 4.94 4.85
CA PHE A 193 16.32 5.13 5.94
C PHE A 193 16.52 4.07 7.04
N LEU A 194 16.48 2.79 6.70
CA LEU A 194 16.59 1.68 7.67
C LEU A 194 17.90 1.72 8.45
N VAL A 195 19.04 1.95 7.79
CA VAL A 195 20.33 2.03 8.47
C VAL A 195 20.34 3.16 9.50
N ASN A 196 19.83 4.35 9.17
CA ASN A 196 19.78 5.48 10.08
C ASN A 196 18.70 5.33 11.16
N TRP A 197 17.55 4.72 10.82
CA TRP A 197 16.50 4.41 11.76
C TRP A 197 16.98 3.42 12.84
N LEU A 198 17.73 2.40 12.47
CA LEU A 198 18.33 1.45 13.41
C LEU A 198 19.42 2.08 14.29
N GLU A 199 20.07 3.16 13.86
CA GLU A 199 20.92 3.97 14.74
C GLU A 199 20.09 4.81 15.72
N ARG A 200 18.89 5.28 15.32
CA ARG A 200 17.94 5.99 16.17
C ARG A 200 17.27 5.09 17.20
N PHE A 201 16.99 3.84 16.80
CA PHE A 201 16.33 2.80 17.62
C PHE A 201 17.26 1.61 17.80
N PRO A 202 18.39 1.75 18.51
CA PRO A 202 19.43 0.73 18.57
C PRO A 202 18.99 -0.59 19.20
N GLN A 203 17.93 -0.59 20.00
CA GLN A 203 17.33 -1.80 20.59
C GLN A 203 16.76 -2.77 19.56
N TYR A 204 16.54 -2.35 18.32
CA TYR A 204 16.01 -3.19 17.24
C TYR A 204 17.07 -3.69 16.26
N LYS A 205 18.37 -3.36 16.45
CA LYS A 205 19.45 -3.77 15.52
C LYS A 205 19.57 -5.28 15.33
N ASP A 206 19.31 -6.04 16.39
CA ASP A 206 19.42 -7.50 16.40
C ASP A 206 18.06 -8.21 16.21
N SER A 207 16.98 -7.46 16.02
CA SER A 207 15.63 -8.02 15.82
C SER A 207 15.54 -8.81 14.54
N ASP A 208 14.79 -9.91 14.55
CA ASP A 208 14.31 -10.53 13.32
C ASP A 208 13.52 -9.49 12.53
N PHE A 209 13.95 -9.22 11.28
CA PHE A 209 13.41 -8.18 10.44
C PHE A 209 12.61 -8.76 9.27
N PHE A 210 11.44 -8.23 9.05
CA PHE A 210 10.55 -8.62 7.95
C PHE A 210 10.13 -7.38 7.16
N ILE A 211 9.89 -7.56 5.87
CA ILE A 211 9.31 -6.54 5.00
C ILE A 211 7.92 -7.02 4.61
N THR A 212 6.92 -6.16 4.77
CA THR A 212 5.59 -6.38 4.23
C THR A 212 5.25 -5.26 3.27
N GLY A 213 4.41 -5.56 2.29
CA GLY A 213 4.00 -4.57 1.32
C GLY A 213 2.69 -4.94 0.64
N GLU A 214 2.16 -4.01 -0.12
CA GLU A 214 0.96 -4.17 -0.90
C GLU A 214 1.12 -3.48 -2.25
N THR A 215 0.46 -3.99 -3.28
CA THR A 215 0.40 -3.44 -4.64
C THR A 215 1.76 -3.22 -5.31
N ASP A 216 2.19 -1.98 -5.62
CA ASP A 216 3.51 -1.68 -6.20
C ASP A 216 4.68 -1.99 -5.26
N ALA A 217 4.43 -2.23 -3.97
CA ALA A 217 5.43 -2.85 -3.11
C ALA A 217 5.86 -4.25 -3.60
N GLY A 218 5.14 -4.83 -4.58
CA GLY A 218 5.59 -5.97 -5.38
C GLY A 218 6.94 -5.74 -6.05
N HIS A 219 7.30 -4.50 -6.36
CA HIS A 219 8.63 -4.07 -6.84
C HIS A 219 9.51 -3.62 -5.68
N TYR A 220 9.04 -2.69 -4.86
CA TYR A 220 9.87 -2.03 -3.83
C TYR A 220 10.40 -2.99 -2.76
N ALA A 221 9.57 -3.95 -2.31
CA ALA A 221 9.96 -4.85 -1.23
C ALA A 221 11.04 -5.88 -1.67
N PRO A 222 10.95 -6.56 -2.83
CA PRO A 222 12.03 -7.41 -3.33
C PRO A 222 13.32 -6.65 -3.61
N GLU A 223 13.25 -5.43 -4.16
CA GLU A 223 14.43 -4.62 -4.44
C GLU A 223 15.12 -4.13 -3.17
N LEU A 224 14.35 -3.72 -2.17
CA LEU A 224 14.89 -3.40 -0.84
C LEU A 224 15.50 -4.63 -0.18
N ALA A 225 14.84 -5.80 -0.26
CA ALA A 225 15.38 -7.05 0.27
C ALA A 225 16.70 -7.41 -0.40
N TYR A 226 16.79 -7.28 -1.73
CA TYR A 226 18.03 -7.50 -2.48
C TYR A 226 19.14 -6.53 -2.07
N THR A 227 18.80 -5.24 -1.89
CA THR A 227 19.73 -4.21 -1.40
C THR A 227 20.27 -4.55 -0.02
N ILE A 228 19.40 -4.96 0.91
CA ILE A 228 19.78 -5.38 2.27
C ILE A 228 20.75 -6.56 2.21
N LEU A 229 20.38 -7.63 1.49
CA LEU A 229 21.20 -8.84 1.41
C LEU A 229 22.55 -8.58 0.74
N SER A 230 22.61 -7.78 -0.31
CA SER A 230 23.84 -7.40 -1.01
C SER A 230 24.76 -6.61 -0.07
N ASN A 231 24.22 -5.63 0.65
CA ASN A 231 25.02 -4.81 1.56
C ASN A 231 25.44 -5.54 2.84
N ASN A 232 24.63 -6.44 3.37
CA ASN A 232 24.99 -7.28 4.52
C ASN A 232 26.28 -8.10 4.30
N ASN A 233 26.61 -8.40 3.05
CA ASN A 233 27.78 -9.20 2.68
C ASN A 233 29.08 -8.38 2.53
N ILE A 234 29.00 -7.07 2.35
CA ILE A 234 30.13 -6.27 1.85
C ILE A 234 30.63 -5.26 2.88
N THR A 235 29.78 -4.82 3.80
CA THR A 235 30.07 -3.65 4.62
C THR A 235 30.36 -3.98 6.07
N ASN A 236 31.13 -3.11 6.74
CA ASN A 236 31.24 -3.07 8.20
C ASN A 236 30.05 -2.35 8.87
N GLN A 237 28.95 -2.17 8.14
CA GLN A 237 27.73 -1.52 8.63
C GLN A 237 26.89 -2.48 9.46
N THR A 238 25.91 -1.93 10.18
CA THR A 238 24.90 -2.73 10.90
C THR A 238 24.19 -3.68 9.92
N LYS A 239 24.30 -4.98 10.18
CA LYS A 239 23.61 -5.99 9.40
C LYS A 239 22.12 -5.98 9.76
N ILE A 240 21.26 -5.91 8.77
CA ILE A 240 19.82 -6.05 8.93
C ILE A 240 19.48 -7.55 8.84
N ASN A 241 18.92 -8.11 9.91
CA ASN A 241 18.62 -9.54 10.04
C ASN A 241 17.33 -9.92 9.30
N LEU A 242 17.31 -9.72 7.97
CA LEU A 242 16.16 -10.00 7.12
C LEU A 242 15.79 -11.48 7.13
N LYS A 243 14.55 -11.80 7.52
CA LYS A 243 14.00 -13.16 7.60
C LYS A 243 13.02 -13.48 6.50
N GLY A 244 12.26 -12.49 6.02
CA GLY A 244 11.25 -12.74 5.00
C GLY A 244 10.63 -11.49 4.44
N VAL A 245 9.95 -11.68 3.30
CA VAL A 245 9.17 -10.66 2.60
C VAL A 245 7.77 -11.21 2.36
N ALA A 246 6.74 -10.46 2.72
CA ALA A 246 5.35 -10.80 2.45
C ALA A 246 4.65 -9.65 1.72
N ILE A 247 4.01 -9.94 0.58
CA ILE A 247 3.39 -8.91 -0.25
C ILE A 247 1.96 -9.31 -0.57
N GLY A 248 1.01 -8.44 -0.21
CA GLY A 248 -0.39 -8.57 -0.56
C GLY A 248 -0.67 -8.00 -1.94
N ASN A 249 -1.48 -8.68 -2.74
CA ASN A 249 -1.95 -8.20 -4.04
C ASN A 249 -0.84 -7.53 -4.90
N PRO A 250 0.31 -8.20 -5.13
CA PRO A 250 1.50 -7.55 -5.67
C PRO A 250 1.39 -7.28 -7.18
N TRP A 251 1.86 -6.12 -7.59
CA TRP A 251 2.25 -5.89 -8.99
C TRP A 251 3.66 -6.43 -9.20
N ILE A 252 3.79 -7.53 -9.94
CA ILE A 252 5.08 -8.20 -10.14
C ILE A 252 5.58 -8.02 -11.57
N ASP A 253 4.70 -8.13 -12.56
CA ASP A 253 5.03 -8.06 -13.98
C ASP A 253 3.92 -7.36 -14.76
N ASP A 254 4.29 -6.39 -15.57
CA ASP A 254 3.34 -5.51 -16.25
C ASP A 254 2.41 -6.25 -17.19
N ASN A 255 2.94 -7.17 -18.00
CA ASN A 255 2.15 -7.85 -19.02
C ASN A 255 1.14 -8.80 -18.38
N THR A 256 1.58 -9.61 -17.44
CA THR A 256 0.69 -10.56 -16.74
C THR A 256 -0.33 -9.85 -15.88
N ASN A 257 0.04 -8.72 -15.27
CA ASN A 257 -0.86 -7.96 -14.42
C ASN A 257 -1.97 -7.29 -15.23
N LEU A 258 -1.60 -6.58 -16.31
CA LEU A 258 -2.55 -5.91 -17.17
C LEU A 258 -3.52 -6.91 -17.85
N LEU A 259 -3.02 -8.04 -18.34
CA LEU A 259 -3.89 -9.09 -18.89
C LEU A 259 -4.85 -9.64 -17.83
N ALA A 260 -4.34 -9.90 -16.63
CA ALA A 260 -5.12 -10.48 -15.55
C ALA A 260 -6.26 -9.57 -15.05
N ILE A 261 -6.15 -8.24 -15.22
CA ILE A 261 -7.25 -7.31 -14.94
C ILE A 261 -8.47 -7.72 -15.78
N PHE A 262 -8.31 -7.80 -17.09
CA PHE A 262 -9.41 -8.06 -18.01
C PHE A 262 -9.94 -9.49 -17.88
N ASP A 263 -9.07 -10.48 -17.64
CA ASP A 263 -9.47 -11.85 -17.36
C ASP A 263 -10.26 -11.95 -16.04
N THR A 264 -9.89 -11.15 -15.04
CA THR A 264 -10.62 -11.08 -13.77
C THR A 264 -11.99 -10.46 -13.95
N LEU A 265 -12.10 -9.35 -14.68
CA LEU A 265 -13.38 -8.72 -14.98
C LEU A 265 -14.32 -9.71 -15.69
N TRP A 266 -13.82 -10.42 -16.68
CA TRP A 266 -14.60 -11.43 -17.39
C TRP A 266 -15.00 -12.62 -16.50
N THR A 267 -14.07 -13.19 -15.74
CA THR A 267 -14.36 -14.34 -14.87
C THR A 267 -15.33 -14.03 -13.73
N HIS A 268 -15.51 -12.75 -13.41
CA HIS A 268 -16.50 -12.25 -12.44
C HIS A 268 -17.75 -11.69 -13.11
N ALA A 269 -17.93 -11.94 -14.42
CA ALA A 269 -19.09 -11.50 -15.20
C ALA A 269 -19.31 -9.97 -15.24
N LEU A 270 -18.22 -9.21 -15.14
CA LEU A 270 -18.21 -7.76 -15.27
C LEU A 270 -17.93 -7.31 -16.71
N ASN A 271 -17.44 -8.22 -17.57
CA ASN A 271 -17.28 -8.01 -18.99
C ASN A 271 -18.00 -9.11 -19.79
N SER A 272 -18.41 -8.76 -21.01
CA SER A 272 -19.01 -9.68 -21.96
C SER A 272 -17.96 -10.65 -22.55
N ASP A 273 -18.44 -11.81 -23.05
CA ASP A 273 -17.61 -12.77 -23.80
C ASP A 273 -17.01 -12.12 -25.06
N GLU A 274 -17.75 -11.21 -25.70
CA GLU A 274 -17.34 -10.50 -26.91
C GLU A 274 -16.15 -9.56 -26.59
N THR A 275 -16.23 -8.80 -25.53
CA THR A 275 -15.17 -7.87 -25.09
C THR A 275 -13.91 -8.63 -24.71
N ASN A 276 -14.02 -9.70 -23.91
CA ASN A 276 -12.86 -10.52 -23.54
C ASN A 276 -12.22 -11.18 -24.77
N ALA A 277 -13.02 -11.78 -25.65
CA ALA A 277 -12.52 -12.38 -26.91
C ALA A 277 -11.85 -11.35 -27.82
N GLY A 278 -12.38 -10.11 -27.85
CA GLY A 278 -11.80 -9.01 -28.62
C GLY A 278 -10.41 -8.62 -28.09
N ILE A 279 -10.25 -8.50 -26.77
CA ILE A 279 -8.95 -8.21 -26.12
C ILE A 279 -7.94 -9.31 -26.48
N HIS A 280 -8.29 -10.58 -26.28
CA HIS A 280 -7.40 -11.70 -26.57
C HIS A 280 -7.03 -11.82 -28.03
N LYS A 281 -7.87 -11.34 -28.96
CA LYS A 281 -7.64 -11.42 -30.39
C LYS A 281 -6.83 -10.26 -30.95
N TYR A 282 -7.07 -9.03 -30.46
CA TYR A 282 -6.56 -7.82 -31.10
C TYR A 282 -5.46 -7.14 -30.33
N CYS A 283 -5.29 -7.47 -29.02
CA CYS A 283 -4.22 -6.91 -28.19
C CYS A 283 -2.95 -7.76 -28.26
N ASN A 284 -1.80 -7.08 -28.17
CA ASN A 284 -0.52 -7.76 -28.02
C ASN A 284 -0.33 -8.20 -26.56
N LEU A 285 -0.68 -9.47 -26.27
CA LEU A 285 -0.62 -10.01 -24.90
C LEU A 285 0.80 -10.30 -24.40
N THR A 286 1.80 -10.31 -25.29
CA THR A 286 3.22 -10.53 -24.92
C THR A 286 3.96 -9.23 -24.62
N ASP A 287 3.41 -8.11 -25.02
CA ASP A 287 3.87 -6.75 -24.71
C ASP A 287 2.65 -5.85 -24.50
N PHE A 288 1.87 -6.21 -23.48
CA PHE A 288 0.60 -5.54 -23.20
C PHE A 288 0.80 -4.07 -22.76
N GLY A 289 1.91 -3.78 -22.08
CA GLY A 289 2.33 -2.42 -21.74
C GLY A 289 2.87 -1.61 -22.93
N GLY A 290 3.13 -2.26 -24.08
CA GLY A 290 3.63 -1.64 -25.31
C GLY A 290 2.55 -0.89 -26.11
N ASP A 291 2.89 -0.54 -27.36
CA ASP A 291 1.94 0.10 -28.26
C ASP A 291 0.89 -0.89 -28.74
N GLN A 292 -0.36 -0.63 -28.44
CA GLN A 292 -1.50 -1.43 -28.83
C GLN A 292 -2.17 -0.86 -30.10
N SER A 293 -2.82 -1.72 -30.85
CA SER A 293 -3.63 -1.30 -32.01
C SER A 293 -4.84 -0.45 -31.55
N GLU A 294 -5.35 0.39 -32.46
CA GLU A 294 -6.57 1.18 -32.19
C GLU A 294 -7.75 0.28 -31.80
N VAL A 295 -7.92 -0.85 -32.52
CA VAL A 295 -8.96 -1.83 -32.23
C VAL A 295 -8.80 -2.47 -30.84
N CYS A 296 -7.57 -2.76 -30.42
CA CYS A 296 -7.31 -3.19 -29.03
C CYS A 296 -7.76 -2.11 -28.04
N GLY A 297 -7.39 -0.84 -28.30
CA GLY A 297 -7.78 0.29 -27.45
C GLY A 297 -9.30 0.43 -27.30
N GLU A 298 -10.07 0.16 -28.36
CA GLU A 298 -11.53 0.14 -28.32
C GLU A 298 -12.06 -0.94 -27.37
N TYR A 299 -11.57 -2.17 -27.45
CA TYR A 299 -11.99 -3.26 -26.56
C TYR A 299 -11.57 -3.01 -25.10
N LEU A 300 -10.40 -2.42 -24.85
CA LEU A 300 -9.97 -2.06 -23.51
C LEU A 300 -10.87 -0.98 -22.90
N ASN A 301 -11.29 0.01 -23.69
CA ASN A 301 -12.23 1.04 -23.24
C ASN A 301 -13.62 0.41 -22.98
N GLN A 302 -14.11 -0.44 -23.90
CA GLN A 302 -15.38 -1.15 -23.74
C GLN A 302 -15.41 -1.98 -22.47
N ALA A 303 -14.30 -2.64 -22.11
CA ALA A 303 -14.21 -3.43 -20.90
C ALA A 303 -14.51 -2.60 -19.63
N PHE A 304 -14.03 -1.36 -19.55
CA PHE A 304 -14.32 -0.48 -18.42
C PHE A 304 -15.72 0.16 -18.52
N GLU A 305 -16.22 0.41 -19.72
CA GLU A 305 -17.59 0.91 -19.90
C GLU A 305 -18.62 -0.14 -19.45
N GLU A 306 -18.37 -1.44 -19.71
CA GLU A 306 -19.24 -2.52 -19.25
C GLU A 306 -19.26 -2.66 -17.72
N VAL A 307 -18.15 -2.42 -17.03
CA VAL A 307 -18.11 -2.43 -15.56
C VAL A 307 -18.98 -1.30 -14.97
N GLY A 308 -18.98 -0.12 -15.59
CA GLY A 308 -19.72 1.04 -15.14
C GLY A 308 -19.11 1.71 -13.90
N ASP A 309 -19.84 2.71 -13.37
CA ASP A 309 -19.38 3.55 -12.26
C ASP A 309 -19.82 3.04 -10.87
N ASP A 310 -20.64 1.99 -10.83
CA ASP A 310 -21.25 1.50 -9.58
C ASP A 310 -20.49 0.30 -8.96
N ILE A 311 -19.30 -0.04 -9.47
CA ILE A 311 -18.45 -1.12 -8.96
C ILE A 311 -17.14 -0.53 -8.44
N ASP A 312 -16.79 -0.86 -7.19
CA ASP A 312 -15.47 -0.60 -6.63
C ASP A 312 -14.51 -1.71 -7.08
N LEU A 313 -13.62 -1.36 -8.00
CA LEU A 313 -12.69 -2.35 -8.55
C LEU A 313 -11.59 -2.78 -7.56
N SER A 314 -11.40 -2.05 -6.46
CA SER A 314 -10.54 -2.48 -5.36
C SER A 314 -11.19 -3.60 -4.52
N ASN A 315 -12.52 -3.66 -4.53
CA ASN A 315 -13.32 -4.73 -3.93
C ASN A 315 -14.68 -4.82 -4.63
N ILE A 316 -14.77 -5.62 -5.68
CA ILE A 316 -15.95 -5.71 -6.56
C ILE A 316 -17.26 -6.09 -5.85
N TYR A 317 -17.21 -6.52 -4.60
CA TYR A 317 -18.35 -6.85 -3.76
C TYR A 317 -18.64 -5.80 -2.68
N ALA A 318 -17.77 -4.80 -2.51
CA ALA A 318 -17.99 -3.71 -1.57
C ALA A 318 -18.93 -2.64 -2.16
N PRO A 319 -19.68 -1.93 -1.32
CA PRO A 319 -20.38 -0.74 -1.75
C PRO A 319 -19.38 0.37 -2.09
N ILE A 320 -19.73 1.23 -3.05
CA ILE A 320 -18.94 2.43 -3.36
C ILE A 320 -19.27 3.57 -2.40
N CYS A 321 -18.27 4.45 -2.16
CA CYS A 321 -18.48 5.67 -1.41
C CYS A 321 -19.31 6.66 -2.26
N LYS A 322 -20.59 6.83 -1.92
CA LYS A 322 -21.46 7.85 -2.55
C LYS A 322 -21.45 9.11 -1.67
N THR A 323 -20.73 10.13 -2.09
CA THR A 323 -20.78 11.47 -1.49
C THR A 323 -22.06 12.19 -1.91
N SER A 324 -23.22 11.73 -1.49
CA SER A 324 -24.48 12.43 -1.69
C SER A 324 -24.94 13.07 -0.39
N GLN A 325 -25.51 14.25 -0.48
CA GLN A 325 -26.12 15.02 0.62
C GLN A 325 -27.25 14.25 1.37
N ASP A 326 -27.57 13.04 0.95
CA ASP A 326 -28.63 12.20 1.53
C ASP A 326 -28.12 11.12 2.51
N SER A 327 -26.83 10.98 2.71
CA SER A 327 -26.32 10.11 3.75
C SER A 327 -26.37 10.83 5.09
N GLN A 328 -27.48 10.64 5.83
CA GLN A 328 -27.50 10.89 7.28
C GLN A 328 -26.26 10.23 7.87
N PRO A 329 -25.46 10.93 8.71
CA PRO A 329 -24.37 10.28 9.42
C PRO A 329 -24.97 9.10 10.17
N LYS A 330 -24.67 7.88 9.72
CA LYS A 330 -24.94 6.70 10.54
C LYS A 330 -24.24 7.01 11.86
N SER A 331 -25.00 6.99 12.96
CA SER A 331 -24.46 7.16 14.31
C SER A 331 -23.12 6.43 14.35
N VAL A 332 -22.10 7.04 15.05
CA VAL A 332 -20.87 6.34 15.40
C VAL A 332 -21.31 5.07 16.12
N SER A 333 -21.69 4.07 15.36
CA SER A 333 -21.79 2.73 15.88
C SER A 333 -20.35 2.34 16.12
N THR A 334 -20.09 1.72 17.22
CA THR A 334 -18.94 0.84 17.38
C THR A 334 -19.04 -0.18 16.25
N ALA A 335 -18.73 0.29 15.02
CA ALA A 335 -18.76 -0.53 13.83
C ALA A 335 -17.79 -1.65 14.12
N SER A 336 -18.33 -2.85 14.18
CA SER A 336 -17.48 -4.03 14.22
C SER A 336 -16.54 -3.92 13.02
N VAL A 337 -15.30 -4.35 13.17
CA VAL A 337 -14.30 -4.37 12.11
C VAL A 337 -14.79 -5.14 10.86
N ASP A 338 -15.94 -5.80 10.97
CA ASP A 338 -16.62 -6.56 9.93
C ASP A 338 -17.41 -5.69 8.93
N ASP A 339 -17.67 -4.42 9.23
CA ASP A 339 -18.36 -3.49 8.33
C ASP A 339 -17.34 -2.54 7.68
N VAL A 340 -16.91 -2.86 6.46
CA VAL A 340 -16.05 -1.98 5.66
C VAL A 340 -16.83 -0.73 5.24
N ASP A 341 -16.42 0.42 5.77
CA ASP A 341 -16.96 1.70 5.32
C ASP A 341 -16.20 2.15 4.04
N PRO A 342 -16.86 2.20 2.88
CA PRO A 342 -16.20 2.55 1.63
C PRO A 342 -15.69 3.99 1.60
N CYS A 343 -16.11 4.85 2.54
CA CYS A 343 -15.67 6.24 2.63
C CYS A 343 -14.50 6.45 3.60
N SER A 344 -13.98 5.39 4.22
CA SER A 344 -12.93 5.48 5.25
C SER A 344 -11.67 6.24 4.81
N TYR A 345 -11.32 6.19 3.53
CA TYR A 345 -10.19 6.94 2.99
C TYR A 345 -10.36 8.46 3.11
N THR A 346 -11.59 8.98 2.97
CA THR A 346 -11.86 10.41 3.13
C THR A 346 -11.72 10.87 4.58
N TYR A 347 -11.99 9.97 5.54
CA TYR A 347 -11.83 10.25 6.97
C TYR A 347 -10.36 10.36 7.34
N VAL A 348 -9.52 9.47 6.81
CA VAL A 348 -8.06 9.52 6.98
C VAL A 348 -7.50 10.83 6.41
N GLU A 349 -7.88 11.20 5.19
CA GLU A 349 -7.45 12.47 4.59
C GLU A 349 -7.88 13.67 5.45
N GLY A 350 -9.12 13.68 5.92
CA GLY A 350 -9.61 14.73 6.81
C GLY A 350 -8.82 14.81 8.11
N TYR A 351 -8.54 13.67 8.75
CA TYR A 351 -7.79 13.57 10.00
C TYR A 351 -6.34 14.05 9.87
N LEU A 352 -5.61 13.57 8.86
CA LEU A 352 -4.19 13.91 8.65
C LEU A 352 -3.95 15.36 8.19
N ASN A 353 -5.00 16.06 7.80
CA ASN A 353 -4.96 17.49 7.52
C ASN A 353 -5.34 18.38 8.71
N LEU A 354 -5.64 17.81 9.88
CA LEU A 354 -5.85 18.59 11.10
C LEU A 354 -4.52 19.13 11.65
N PRO A 355 -4.41 20.44 11.95
CA PRO A 355 -3.16 21.02 12.45
C PRO A 355 -2.65 20.37 13.74
N GLU A 356 -3.54 19.99 14.65
CA GLU A 356 -3.21 19.31 15.90
C GLU A 356 -2.65 17.90 15.67
N VAL A 357 -3.13 17.19 14.64
CA VAL A 357 -2.62 15.87 14.24
C VAL A 357 -1.23 16.00 13.64
N GLN A 358 -1.04 16.96 12.74
CA GLN A 358 0.26 17.24 12.13
C GLN A 358 1.30 17.65 13.19
N ALA A 359 0.89 18.44 14.18
CA ALA A 359 1.76 18.81 15.29
C ALA A 359 2.14 17.59 16.15
N ALA A 360 1.20 16.70 16.46
CA ALA A 360 1.45 15.48 17.24
C ALA A 360 2.35 14.47 16.51
N LEU A 361 2.33 14.49 15.17
CA LEU A 361 3.17 13.66 14.30
C LEU A 361 4.55 14.27 14.02
N HIS A 362 4.86 15.44 14.56
CA HIS A 362 6.12 16.17 14.34
C HIS A 362 6.37 16.51 12.86
N VAL A 363 5.31 16.61 12.04
CA VAL A 363 5.45 16.90 10.62
C VAL A 363 5.44 18.39 10.33
N LYS A 364 6.08 18.77 9.23
CA LYS A 364 5.98 20.12 8.70
C LYS A 364 4.54 20.36 8.22
N PRO A 365 3.91 21.50 8.56
CA PRO A 365 2.57 21.82 8.07
C PRO A 365 2.50 21.71 6.55
N THR A 366 1.67 20.82 6.06
CA THR A 366 1.48 20.56 4.64
C THR A 366 0.08 20.07 4.35
N LYS A 367 -0.37 20.20 3.11
CA LYS A 367 -1.56 19.49 2.67
C LYS A 367 -1.19 18.03 2.40
N TRP A 368 -1.63 17.15 3.29
CA TRP A 368 -1.43 15.71 3.10
C TRP A 368 -2.39 15.17 2.05
N SER A 369 -1.90 14.26 1.22
CA SER A 369 -2.69 13.44 0.31
C SER A 369 -2.20 11.99 0.37
N ALA A 370 -3.11 11.06 0.18
CA ALA A 370 -2.85 9.63 0.36
C ALA A 370 -1.85 9.06 -0.64
N CYS A 371 -1.92 9.53 -1.89
CA CYS A 371 -1.07 9.06 -2.98
C CYS A 371 -0.48 10.24 -3.73
N SER A 372 0.73 10.10 -4.23
CA SER A 372 1.41 11.12 -5.02
C SER A 372 0.99 11.15 -6.50
N GLY A 373 0.18 10.18 -6.94
CA GLY A 373 -0.38 10.07 -8.30
C GLY A 373 -1.81 9.56 -8.28
N ASP A 374 -2.58 9.87 -9.35
CA ASP A 374 -4.01 9.60 -9.48
C ASP A 374 -4.27 8.13 -9.79
N THR A 375 -3.95 7.18 -8.88
CA THR A 375 -4.08 5.82 -9.34
C THR A 375 -4.31 4.79 -8.27
N ASP A 376 -5.43 4.15 -8.32
CA ASP A 376 -5.59 2.81 -7.83
C ASP A 376 -6.00 1.90 -8.99
N GLY A 377 -5.51 0.66 -9.04
CA GLY A 377 -5.84 -0.28 -10.10
C GLY A 377 -5.55 -1.72 -9.72
N PHE A 378 -6.43 -2.55 -9.64
CA PHE A 378 -6.65 -3.91 -10.14
C PHE A 378 -5.54 -4.96 -9.88
N PHE A 379 -5.32 -5.34 -8.63
CA PHE A 379 -4.34 -6.39 -8.29
C PHE A 379 -5.05 -7.70 -7.93
N SER A 380 -5.35 -8.50 -8.92
CA SER A 380 -6.12 -9.72 -8.72
C SER A 380 -5.26 -10.94 -8.31
N VAL A 381 -5.90 -11.91 -7.66
CA VAL A 381 -5.31 -13.26 -7.45
C VAL A 381 -4.82 -13.88 -8.77
N THR A 382 -5.49 -13.57 -9.88
CA THR A 382 -5.13 -14.03 -11.21
C THR A 382 -3.78 -13.48 -11.66
N SER A 383 -3.48 -12.18 -11.42
CA SER A 383 -2.19 -11.58 -11.75
C SER A 383 -1.04 -12.22 -10.99
N SER A 384 -1.20 -12.42 -9.69
CA SER A 384 -0.20 -13.13 -8.87
C SER A 384 0.04 -14.56 -9.36
N ARG A 385 -1.01 -15.29 -9.74
CA ARG A 385 -0.88 -16.65 -10.29
C ARG A 385 -0.17 -16.70 -11.64
N TYR A 386 -0.44 -15.74 -12.52
CA TYR A 386 0.24 -15.66 -13.81
C TYR A 386 1.73 -15.36 -13.64
N ALA A 387 2.08 -14.36 -12.82
CA ALA A 387 3.46 -14.03 -12.53
C ALA A 387 4.21 -15.20 -11.86
N LEU A 388 3.61 -15.89 -10.90
CA LEU A 388 4.20 -17.07 -10.26
C LEU A 388 4.39 -18.26 -11.22
N HIS A 389 3.49 -18.41 -12.21
CA HIS A 389 3.64 -19.44 -13.22
C HIS A 389 4.93 -19.27 -14.07
N ILE A 390 5.30 -18.01 -14.37
CA ILE A 390 6.54 -17.70 -15.10
C ILE A 390 7.78 -18.14 -14.31
N LEU A 391 7.76 -18.04 -12.96
CA LEU A 391 8.88 -18.45 -12.13
C LEU A 391 9.15 -19.96 -12.13
N ASN A 392 8.17 -20.77 -12.54
CA ASN A 392 8.25 -22.23 -12.67
C ASN A 392 8.90 -22.93 -11.46
N LEU A 393 8.55 -22.51 -10.24
CA LEU A 393 9.13 -23.02 -8.99
C LEU A 393 8.55 -24.40 -8.63
N PRO A 394 9.37 -25.34 -8.12
CA PRO A 394 8.90 -26.64 -7.65
C PRO A 394 7.92 -26.49 -6.47
N ILE A 395 6.78 -27.21 -6.56
CA ILE A 395 5.83 -27.28 -5.45
C ILE A 395 6.37 -28.19 -4.34
N LYS A 396 6.46 -27.66 -3.11
CA LYS A 396 6.86 -28.37 -1.88
C LYS A 396 5.66 -28.76 -1.02
N THR A 397 4.66 -27.87 -0.95
CA THR A 397 3.39 -28.14 -0.25
C THR A 397 2.25 -28.00 -1.25
N PRO A 398 1.45 -29.06 -1.49
CA PRO A 398 0.34 -29.02 -2.43
C PRO A 398 -0.71 -27.96 -2.06
N TRP A 399 -1.48 -27.51 -3.05
CA TRP A 399 -2.62 -26.62 -2.86
C TRP A 399 -3.59 -27.19 -1.85
N ARG A 400 -3.91 -26.43 -0.79
CA ARG A 400 -4.86 -26.81 0.24
C ARG A 400 -5.58 -25.60 0.81
N ALA A 401 -6.73 -25.82 1.41
CA ALA A 401 -7.39 -24.81 2.24
C ALA A 401 -6.57 -24.53 3.50
N TRP A 402 -6.67 -23.27 3.99
CA TRP A 402 -6.27 -22.91 5.35
C TRP A 402 -7.44 -22.29 6.11
N TYR A 403 -7.35 -22.24 7.43
CA TYR A 403 -8.48 -21.93 8.30
C TYR A 403 -8.08 -20.86 9.32
N SER A 404 -8.90 -19.79 9.42
CA SER A 404 -8.74 -18.77 10.46
C SER A 404 -9.37 -19.22 11.79
N ASN A 405 -10.34 -20.14 11.71
CA ASN A 405 -10.96 -20.85 12.83
C ASN A 405 -11.36 -22.26 12.39
N ILE A 406 -11.84 -23.11 13.34
CA ILE A 406 -12.18 -24.52 13.07
C ILE A 406 -13.37 -24.73 12.12
N ARG A 407 -14.07 -23.69 11.71
CA ARG A 407 -15.32 -23.81 10.95
C ARG A 407 -15.28 -23.13 9.58
N GLU A 408 -14.31 -22.25 9.32
CA GLU A 408 -14.31 -21.46 8.11
C GLU A 408 -12.99 -21.52 7.37
N VAL A 409 -13.09 -21.77 6.06
CA VAL A 409 -11.95 -21.63 5.15
C VAL A 409 -11.54 -20.16 5.08
N GLY A 410 -10.35 -19.86 5.59
CA GLY A 410 -9.73 -18.52 5.50
C GLY A 410 -9.25 -18.18 4.10
N GLY A 411 -8.86 -19.20 3.34
CA GLY A 411 -8.38 -19.11 1.96
C GLY A 411 -7.68 -20.40 1.55
N TYR A 412 -6.80 -20.30 0.57
CA TYR A 412 -6.02 -21.42 0.06
C TYR A 412 -4.53 -21.10 0.09
N VAL A 413 -3.69 -22.10 0.17
CA VAL A 413 -2.23 -21.96 0.23
C VAL A 413 -1.56 -23.04 -0.60
N VAL A 414 -0.45 -22.67 -1.24
CA VAL A 414 0.51 -23.58 -1.87
C VAL A 414 1.92 -23.13 -1.52
N GLY A 415 2.75 -24.08 -1.12
CA GLY A 415 4.17 -23.83 -0.85
C GLY A 415 5.04 -24.26 -2.02
N TYR A 416 5.84 -23.35 -2.54
CA TYR A 416 6.88 -23.59 -3.51
C TYR A 416 8.25 -23.64 -2.82
N GLU A 417 9.30 -23.92 -3.56
CA GLU A 417 10.66 -23.80 -3.06
C GLU A 417 11.01 -22.32 -2.84
N GLY A 418 11.18 -21.94 -1.56
CA GLY A 418 11.53 -20.56 -1.18
C GLY A 418 10.37 -19.56 -1.22
N LEU A 419 9.15 -19.96 -1.63
CA LEU A 419 8.01 -19.06 -1.75
C LEU A 419 6.71 -19.75 -1.31
N THR A 420 5.84 -19.00 -0.65
CA THR A 420 4.47 -19.44 -0.33
C THR A 420 3.47 -18.48 -0.95
N PHE A 421 2.52 -19.01 -1.70
CA PHE A 421 1.37 -18.26 -2.19
C PHE A 421 0.13 -18.61 -1.36
N ALA A 422 -0.54 -17.58 -0.84
CA ALA A 422 -1.77 -17.75 -0.09
C ALA A 422 -2.84 -16.78 -0.57
N THR A 423 -4.11 -17.21 -0.57
CA THR A 423 -5.26 -16.35 -0.84
C THR A 423 -6.03 -16.11 0.45
N VAL A 424 -6.72 -14.98 0.55
CA VAL A 424 -7.66 -14.67 1.65
C VAL A 424 -9.07 -14.54 1.07
N ARG A 425 -9.95 -15.41 1.52
CA ARG A 425 -11.32 -15.44 1.02
C ARG A 425 -12.13 -14.24 1.52
N GLY A 426 -12.87 -13.58 0.62
CA GLY A 426 -13.74 -12.45 0.93
C GLY A 426 -13.01 -11.13 1.17
N ALA A 427 -11.78 -11.02 0.67
CA ALA A 427 -11.01 -9.78 0.68
C ALA A 427 -10.82 -9.24 -0.74
N GLY A 428 -10.88 -7.93 -0.88
CA GLY A 428 -10.37 -7.17 -2.02
C GLY A 428 -8.87 -6.86 -1.84
N ILE A 429 -8.42 -5.74 -2.38
CA ILE A 429 -7.02 -5.33 -2.32
C ILE A 429 -6.55 -5.09 -0.88
N MET A 430 -7.33 -4.37 -0.09
CA MET A 430 -7.05 -4.07 1.31
C MET A 430 -7.43 -5.25 2.22
N VAL A 431 -6.64 -6.32 2.18
CA VAL A 431 -6.94 -7.56 2.92
C VAL A 431 -7.13 -7.32 4.42
N PRO A 432 -6.28 -6.54 5.12
CA PRO A 432 -6.47 -6.29 6.56
C PRO A 432 -7.73 -5.49 6.89
N SER A 433 -8.19 -4.63 6.00
CA SER A 433 -9.46 -3.91 6.16
C SER A 433 -10.66 -4.82 5.94
N ASN A 434 -10.61 -5.65 4.89
CA ASN A 434 -11.74 -6.48 4.48
C ASN A 434 -11.89 -7.73 5.33
N GLN A 435 -10.78 -8.34 5.79
CA GLN A 435 -10.73 -9.60 6.54
C GLN A 435 -9.67 -9.54 7.65
N PRO A 436 -9.83 -8.68 8.66
CA PRO A 436 -8.78 -8.35 9.63
C PRO A 436 -8.30 -9.54 10.44
N GLN A 437 -9.22 -10.40 10.93
CA GLN A 437 -8.87 -11.62 11.66
C GLN A 437 -8.07 -12.60 10.80
N ARG A 438 -8.46 -12.77 9.53
CA ARG A 438 -7.75 -13.65 8.58
C ARG A 438 -6.38 -13.09 8.25
N ALA A 439 -6.27 -11.78 8.06
CA ALA A 439 -5.00 -11.10 7.81
C ALA A 439 -4.05 -11.28 9.01
N LEU A 440 -4.51 -11.07 10.23
CA LEU A 440 -3.71 -11.26 11.44
C LEU A 440 -3.26 -12.72 11.60
N THR A 441 -4.13 -13.70 11.32
CA THR A 441 -3.79 -15.14 11.35
C THR A 441 -2.68 -15.45 10.33
N LEU A 442 -2.81 -14.91 9.11
CA LEU A 442 -1.86 -15.17 8.04
C LEU A 442 -0.49 -14.56 8.35
N ILE A 443 -0.45 -13.28 8.77
CA ILE A 443 0.82 -12.61 9.08
C ILE A 443 1.50 -13.24 10.30
N SER A 444 0.76 -13.60 11.35
CA SER A 444 1.33 -14.28 12.51
C SER A 444 1.97 -15.60 12.14
N SER A 445 1.32 -16.41 11.30
CA SER A 445 1.90 -17.65 10.78
C SER A 445 3.17 -17.41 9.98
N PHE A 446 3.19 -16.37 9.13
CA PHE A 446 4.37 -15.98 8.35
C PHE A 446 5.55 -15.57 9.24
N LEU A 447 5.32 -14.73 10.24
CA LEU A 447 6.35 -14.27 11.18
C LEU A 447 6.95 -15.43 12.00
N GLU A 448 6.16 -16.48 12.25
CA GLU A 448 6.62 -17.71 12.89
C GLU A 448 7.33 -18.69 11.92
N GLY A 449 7.46 -18.35 10.65
CA GLY A 449 8.01 -19.23 9.61
C GLY A 449 7.16 -20.45 9.30
N LYS A 450 5.83 -20.36 9.50
CA LYS A 450 4.88 -21.45 9.32
C LYS A 450 3.90 -21.16 8.18
N HIS A 451 3.38 -22.23 7.59
CA HIS A 451 2.20 -22.09 6.74
C HIS A 451 0.96 -21.78 7.58
N PRO A 452 -0.04 -21.06 7.01
CA PRO A 452 -1.30 -20.83 7.70
C PRO A 452 -1.98 -22.13 8.10
N PRO A 453 -2.82 -22.13 9.18
CA PRO A 453 -3.35 -23.34 9.82
C PRO A 453 -4.12 -24.25 8.86
N SER A 454 -3.98 -25.58 9.04
CA SER A 454 -4.83 -26.62 8.42
C SER A 454 -5.82 -27.18 9.44
N LEU A 455 -6.94 -27.77 8.98
CA LEU A 455 -7.70 -28.68 9.82
C LEU A 455 -6.85 -29.93 10.06
N HIS A 456 -6.66 -30.27 11.31
CA HIS A 456 -6.08 -31.55 11.72
C HIS A 456 -7.07 -32.69 11.60
#